data_77060b65dfecb011d96c4f6c005f2745
#
_entry.id   77060b65dfecb011d96c4f6c005f2745
#
_cell.length_a   1.000
_cell.length_b   1.000
_cell.length_c   1.000
_cell.angle_alpha   90.00
_cell.angle_beta   90.00
_cell.angle_gamma   90.00
#
_symmetry.space_group_name_H-M   'P 1'
#
loop_
_entity.id
_entity.type
_entity.pdbx_description
1 polymer ?
#
loop_
_entity_poly.entity_id
_entity_poly.type
_entity_poly.pdbx_seq_one_letter_code
_entity_poly.pdbx_strand_id
1 'polypeptide(L)'
;MSQNFENAIRERFEQGFKNWNNGYDAWLDWCETLYEPDAHYNVYSDRLTLQQYKDMMGQLFQAYDIELGEFHNMIVEGEWCAIRYNVYIIDKRTGERIEHKTIEFVKFKENPEPIGARVVEGWALSDKPLSAH
;
A
#
# COMPACT_ATOMS: atom_id res chain seq x y z
N MET A 1 -6.12 18.68 -13.68
CA MET A 1 -5.27 18.35 -12.53
C MET A 1 -3.91 18.99 -12.69
N SER A 2 -3.34 19.47 -11.60
CA SER A 2 -2.04 20.12 -11.66
C SER A 2 -0.91 19.10 -11.66
N GLN A 3 0.22 19.48 -12.25
CA GLN A 3 1.45 18.70 -12.18
C GLN A 3 1.86 18.44 -10.73
N ASN A 4 1.60 19.39 -9.82
CA ASN A 4 1.92 19.28 -8.40
C ASN A 4 1.16 18.15 -7.72
N PHE A 5 -0.11 17.95 -8.09
CA PHE A 5 -0.92 16.86 -7.53
C PHE A 5 -0.38 15.50 -7.97
N GLU A 6 -0.04 15.36 -9.25
CA GLU A 6 0.54 14.11 -9.74
C GLU A 6 1.89 13.82 -9.10
N ASN A 7 2.71 14.85 -8.88
CA ASN A 7 3.99 14.69 -8.18
C ASN A 7 3.78 14.29 -6.73
N ALA A 8 2.76 14.85 -6.06
CA ALA A 8 2.43 14.48 -4.69
C ALA A 8 2.05 13.00 -4.61
N ILE A 9 1.28 12.49 -5.58
CA ILE A 9 0.93 11.06 -5.64
C ILE A 9 2.20 10.21 -5.75
N ARG A 10 3.11 10.58 -6.63
CA ARG A 10 4.38 9.85 -6.80
C ARG A 10 5.18 9.80 -5.51
N GLU A 11 5.30 10.94 -4.83
CA GLU A 11 6.04 11.04 -3.57
C GLU A 11 5.44 10.18 -2.47
N ARG A 12 4.10 10.10 -2.41
CA ARG A 12 3.43 9.26 -1.42
C ARG A 12 3.88 7.80 -1.52
N PHE A 13 3.94 7.27 -2.73
CA PHE A 13 4.39 5.90 -2.93
C PHE A 13 5.88 5.73 -2.71
N GLU A 14 6.70 6.65 -3.18
CA GLU A 14 8.15 6.56 -2.98
C GLU A 14 8.52 6.54 -1.50
N GLN A 15 7.87 7.38 -0.69
CA GLN A 15 8.08 7.39 0.76
C GLN A 15 7.53 6.13 1.43
N GLY A 16 6.37 5.68 0.96
CA GLY A 16 5.72 4.51 1.54
C GLY A 16 6.55 3.25 1.39
N PHE A 17 7.18 3.08 0.25
CA PHE A 17 8.00 1.90 0.01
C PHE A 17 9.20 1.84 0.97
N LYS A 18 9.71 2.99 1.39
CA LYS A 18 10.78 3.01 2.40
C LYS A 18 10.28 2.57 3.76
N ASN A 19 9.01 2.85 4.09
CA ASN A 19 8.44 2.54 5.39
C ASN A 19 8.00 1.08 5.52
N TRP A 20 7.69 0.40 4.41
CA TRP A 20 7.26 -1.00 4.45
C TRP A 20 8.27 -1.91 5.16
N ASN A 21 9.55 -1.66 4.95
CA ASN A 21 10.60 -2.52 5.48
C ASN A 21 10.92 -2.23 6.96
N ASN A 22 10.17 -1.31 7.59
CA ASN A 22 10.39 -0.90 8.97
C ASN A 22 9.35 -1.47 9.94
N GLY A 23 8.46 -2.36 9.46
CA GLY A 23 7.49 -3.06 10.29
C GLY A 23 6.14 -2.36 10.37
N TYR A 24 5.24 -2.97 11.16
CA TYR A 24 3.83 -2.59 11.21
C TYR A 24 3.63 -1.17 11.76
N ASP A 25 4.36 -0.81 12.82
CA ASP A 25 4.17 0.52 13.44
C ASP A 25 4.54 1.64 12.47
N ALA A 26 5.63 1.47 11.73
CA ALA A 26 6.03 2.44 10.72
C ALA A 26 5.01 2.52 9.58
N TRP A 27 4.46 1.38 9.18
CA TRP A 27 3.41 1.34 8.17
C TRP A 27 2.13 2.05 8.65
N LEU A 28 1.74 1.83 9.92
CA LEU A 28 0.60 2.53 10.51
C LEU A 28 0.78 4.04 10.53
N ASP A 29 1.97 4.50 10.91
CA ASP A 29 2.29 5.94 10.94
C ASP A 29 2.14 6.54 9.53
N TRP A 30 2.62 5.83 8.53
CA TRP A 30 2.47 6.26 7.14
C TRP A 30 0.99 6.33 6.72
N CYS A 31 0.19 5.34 7.14
CA CYS A 31 -1.24 5.30 6.82
C CYS A 31 -1.99 6.53 7.35
N GLU A 32 -1.57 7.07 8.50
CA GLU A 32 -2.22 8.26 9.06
C GLU A 32 -2.14 9.47 8.13
N THR A 33 -1.11 9.55 7.30
CA THR A 33 -0.96 10.65 6.34
C THR A 33 -1.36 10.25 4.92
N LEU A 34 -1.42 8.94 4.63
CA LEU A 34 -1.69 8.46 3.27
C LEU A 34 -3.17 8.37 2.94
N TYR A 35 -3.99 7.90 3.88
CA TYR A 35 -5.39 7.58 3.62
C TYR A 35 -6.32 8.63 4.17
N GLU A 36 -7.41 8.92 3.42
CA GLU A 36 -8.55 9.61 4.00
C GLU A 36 -9.20 8.69 5.06
N PRO A 37 -9.75 9.26 6.16
CA PRO A 37 -10.32 8.43 7.22
C PRO A 37 -11.43 7.48 6.76
N ASP A 38 -12.19 7.86 5.73
CA ASP A 38 -13.27 7.06 5.17
C ASP A 38 -12.86 6.28 3.92
N ALA A 39 -11.55 6.14 3.68
CA ALA A 39 -11.03 5.40 2.53
C ALA A 39 -11.41 3.92 2.63
N HIS A 40 -11.49 3.28 1.48
CA HIS A 40 -11.70 1.83 1.37
C HIS A 40 -10.57 1.21 0.59
N TYR A 41 -10.29 -0.05 0.91
CA TYR A 41 -9.26 -0.81 0.21
C TYR A 41 -9.86 -2.15 -0.22
N ASN A 42 -9.74 -2.44 -1.51
CA ASN A 42 -10.27 -3.68 -2.08
C ASN A 42 -9.13 -4.67 -2.25
N VAL A 43 -9.22 -5.78 -1.53
CA VAL A 43 -8.23 -6.86 -1.61
C VAL A 43 -8.95 -8.04 -2.23
N TYR A 44 -8.63 -8.36 -3.47
CA TYR A 44 -9.34 -9.36 -4.26
C TYR A 44 -10.83 -8.98 -4.36
N SER A 45 -11.74 -9.80 -3.86
CA SER A 45 -13.17 -9.54 -3.91
C SER A 45 -13.72 -8.81 -2.68
N ASP A 46 -12.89 -8.56 -1.67
CA ASP A 46 -13.34 -7.97 -0.41
C ASP A 46 -13.09 -6.46 -0.40
N ARG A 47 -14.15 -5.69 -0.11
CA ARG A 47 -14.02 -4.25 0.06
C ARG A 47 -13.95 -3.94 1.55
N LEU A 48 -12.80 -3.45 1.99
CA LEU A 48 -12.50 -3.24 3.41
C LEU A 48 -12.55 -1.75 3.74
N THR A 49 -13.06 -1.42 4.94
CA THR A 49 -12.84 -0.08 5.49
C THR A 49 -11.35 0.05 5.84
N LEU A 50 -10.91 1.28 6.05
CA LEU A 50 -9.50 1.50 6.43
C LEU A 50 -9.15 0.74 7.71
N GLN A 51 -10.03 0.73 8.71
CA GLN A 51 -9.77 0.00 9.95
C GLN A 51 -9.67 -1.51 9.71
N GLN A 52 -10.57 -2.06 8.91
CA GLN A 52 -10.53 -3.49 8.55
C GLN A 52 -9.23 -3.83 7.83
N TYR A 53 -8.78 -2.96 6.93
CA TYR A 53 -7.52 -3.16 6.21
C TYR A 53 -6.32 -3.12 7.17
N LYS A 54 -6.31 -2.15 8.09
CA LYS A 54 -5.25 -2.06 9.12
C LYS A 54 -5.22 -3.30 10.00
N ASP A 55 -6.39 -3.81 10.39
CA ASP A 55 -6.48 -5.02 11.22
C ASP A 55 -5.97 -6.24 10.47
N MET A 56 -6.32 -6.38 9.21
CA MET A 56 -5.83 -7.47 8.36
C MET A 56 -4.31 -7.43 8.25
N MET A 57 -3.75 -6.25 8.00
CA MET A 57 -2.30 -6.08 7.89
C MET A 57 -1.61 -6.35 9.24
N GLY A 58 -2.25 -5.96 10.34
CA GLY A 58 -1.71 -6.24 11.68
C GLY A 58 -1.57 -7.73 11.94
N GLN A 59 -2.58 -8.51 11.56
CA GLN A 59 -2.53 -9.97 11.67
C GLN A 59 -1.43 -10.55 10.79
N LEU A 60 -1.29 -10.03 9.59
CA LEU A 60 -0.26 -10.49 8.66
C LEU A 60 1.14 -10.22 9.22
N PHE A 61 1.37 -9.02 9.78
CA PHE A 61 2.66 -8.66 10.37
C PHE A 61 3.00 -9.46 11.63
N GLN A 62 2.00 -10.05 12.30
CA GLN A 62 2.27 -10.92 13.46
C GLN A 62 2.94 -12.23 13.04
N ALA A 63 2.54 -12.78 11.92
CA ALA A 63 3.02 -14.06 11.44
C ALA A 63 4.18 -13.94 10.45
N TYR A 64 4.28 -12.80 9.78
CA TYR A 64 5.23 -12.61 8.69
C TYR A 64 5.92 -11.26 8.79
N ASP A 65 7.16 -11.22 8.31
CA ASP A 65 7.80 -9.95 7.95
C ASP A 65 7.45 -9.65 6.50
N ILE A 66 7.25 -8.39 6.18
CA ILE A 66 6.89 -7.95 4.84
C ILE A 66 7.98 -7.01 4.34
N GLU A 67 8.59 -7.34 3.20
CA GLU A 67 9.60 -6.51 2.59
C GLU A 67 9.18 -6.14 1.18
N LEU A 68 9.33 -4.88 0.84
CA LEU A 68 9.18 -4.46 -0.55
C LEU A 68 10.41 -4.86 -1.32
N GLY A 69 10.17 -5.53 -2.44
CA GLY A 69 11.22 -5.93 -3.34
C GLY A 69 11.38 -4.94 -4.48
N GLU A 70 11.46 -5.47 -5.70
CA GLU A 70 11.67 -4.65 -6.87
C GLU A 70 10.40 -3.89 -7.27
N PHE A 71 10.57 -2.60 -7.55
CA PHE A 71 9.50 -1.73 -8.03
C PHE A 71 9.63 -1.59 -9.55
N HIS A 72 8.60 -2.00 -10.27
CA HIS A 72 8.68 -2.09 -11.73
C HIS A 72 8.09 -0.90 -12.45
N ASN A 73 6.88 -0.48 -12.09
CA ASN A 73 6.15 0.55 -12.83
C ASN A 73 5.33 1.42 -11.92
N MET A 74 5.26 2.69 -12.25
CA MET A 74 4.32 3.64 -11.66
C MET A 74 3.78 4.53 -12.77
N ILE A 75 2.46 4.55 -12.91
CA ILE A 75 1.76 5.40 -13.88
C ILE A 75 0.80 6.27 -13.10
N VAL A 76 0.95 7.59 -13.23
CA VAL A 76 0.07 8.56 -12.60
C VAL A 76 -0.60 9.39 -13.68
N GLU A 77 -1.93 9.45 -13.62
CA GLU A 77 -2.71 10.28 -14.51
C GLU A 77 -3.89 10.89 -13.75
N GLY A 78 -3.90 12.20 -13.58
CA GLY A 78 -4.92 12.89 -12.82
C GLY A 78 -4.94 12.38 -11.38
N GLU A 79 -6.10 11.88 -10.93
CA GLU A 79 -6.29 11.38 -9.58
C GLU A 79 -5.98 9.89 -9.43
N TRP A 80 -5.50 9.24 -10.48
CA TRP A 80 -5.29 7.79 -10.52
C TRP A 80 -3.81 7.43 -10.56
N CYS A 81 -3.48 6.34 -9.85
CA CYS A 81 -2.14 5.77 -9.90
C CYS A 81 -2.22 4.26 -10.04
N ALA A 82 -1.45 3.71 -10.96
CA ALA A 82 -1.28 2.27 -11.11
C ALA A 82 0.17 1.93 -10.83
N ILE A 83 0.41 0.93 -9.98
CA ILE A 83 1.76 0.50 -9.63
C ILE A 83 1.89 -1.01 -9.75
N ARG A 84 3.11 -1.45 -10.11
CA ARG A 84 3.44 -2.86 -10.18
C ARG A 84 4.77 -3.08 -9.47
N TYR A 85 4.79 -4.01 -8.53
CA TYR A 85 5.98 -4.24 -7.69
C TYR A 85 5.97 -5.66 -7.13
N ASN A 86 7.11 -6.07 -6.60
CA ASN A 86 7.22 -7.33 -5.88
C ASN A 86 7.23 -7.06 -4.38
N VAL A 87 6.57 -7.94 -3.62
CA VAL A 87 6.62 -7.92 -2.17
C VAL A 87 7.02 -9.31 -1.69
N TYR A 88 7.85 -9.38 -0.65
CA TYR A 88 8.28 -10.63 -0.06
C TYR A 88 7.60 -10.82 1.28
N ILE A 89 6.98 -11.96 1.45
CA ILE A 89 6.33 -12.36 2.70
C ILE A 89 7.22 -13.43 3.33
N ILE A 90 7.74 -13.16 4.52
CA ILE A 90 8.73 -14.02 5.18
C ILE A 90 8.11 -14.60 6.44
N ASP A 91 8.00 -15.93 6.50
CA ASP A 91 7.46 -16.62 7.67
C ASP A 91 8.43 -16.44 8.85
N LYS A 92 7.94 -15.85 9.94
CA LYS A 92 8.77 -15.60 11.12
C LYS A 92 9.24 -16.86 11.81
N ARG A 93 8.50 -17.98 11.68
CA ARG A 93 8.87 -19.23 12.31
C ARG A 93 9.94 -20.00 11.54
N THR A 94 9.84 -20.00 10.21
CA THR A 94 10.66 -20.84 9.35
C THR A 94 11.70 -20.09 8.57
N GLY A 95 11.52 -18.77 8.40
CA GLY A 95 12.36 -17.97 7.53
C GLY A 95 12.03 -18.13 6.04
N GLU A 96 11.02 -18.91 5.69
CA GLU A 96 10.64 -19.06 4.29
C GLU A 96 10.23 -17.73 3.71
N ARG A 97 10.80 -17.38 2.55
CA ARG A 97 10.59 -16.11 1.88
C ARG A 97 9.90 -16.36 0.55
N ILE A 98 8.68 -15.83 0.44
CA ILE A 98 7.84 -16.05 -0.76
C ILE A 98 7.63 -14.73 -1.47
N GLU A 99 7.97 -14.71 -2.76
CA GLU A 99 7.76 -13.53 -3.61
C GLU A 99 6.31 -13.47 -4.08
N HIS A 100 5.71 -12.30 -3.94
CA HIS A 100 4.38 -11.99 -4.47
C HIS A 100 4.54 -10.86 -5.50
N LYS A 101 3.99 -11.07 -6.68
CA LYS A 101 3.94 -10.04 -7.72
C LYS A 101 2.61 -9.31 -7.58
N THR A 102 2.66 -8.00 -7.36
CA THR A 102 1.49 -7.22 -6.98
C THR A 102 1.24 -6.09 -7.96
N ILE A 103 -0.04 -5.87 -8.25
CA ILE A 103 -0.51 -4.71 -9.00
C ILE A 103 -1.52 -3.99 -8.11
N GLU A 104 -1.36 -2.67 -7.97
CA GLU A 104 -2.32 -1.85 -7.26
C GLU A 104 -2.83 -0.74 -8.17
N PHE A 105 -4.11 -0.42 -8.01
CA PHE A 105 -4.76 0.70 -8.68
C PHE A 105 -5.35 1.59 -7.59
N VAL A 106 -4.97 2.86 -7.56
CA VAL A 106 -5.30 3.71 -6.41
C VAL A 106 -5.85 5.05 -6.87
N LYS A 107 -6.95 5.46 -6.26
CA LYS A 107 -7.56 6.77 -6.49
C LYS A 107 -7.19 7.70 -5.35
N PHE A 108 -6.74 8.91 -5.71
CA PHE A 108 -6.33 9.94 -4.77
C PHE A 108 -7.28 11.12 -4.81
N LYS A 109 -7.25 11.89 -3.74
CA LYS A 109 -7.90 13.18 -3.61
C LYS A 109 -6.83 14.21 -3.29
N GLU A 110 -6.92 15.38 -3.90
CA GLU A 110 -6.02 16.49 -3.61
C GLU A 110 -6.23 16.93 -2.15
N ASN A 111 -5.14 17.20 -1.45
CA ASN A 111 -5.14 17.59 -0.06
C ASN A 111 -4.25 18.82 0.12
N PRO A 112 -4.54 19.72 1.07
CA PRO A 112 -3.69 20.89 1.31
C PRO A 112 -2.25 20.51 1.64
N GLU A 113 -1.32 21.36 1.23
CA GLU A 113 0.09 21.18 1.57
C GLU A 113 0.28 21.13 3.10
N PRO A 114 1.27 20.36 3.61
CA PRO A 114 2.34 19.72 2.84
C PRO A 114 2.02 18.30 2.36
N ILE A 115 0.84 17.77 2.69
CA ILE A 115 0.50 16.38 2.34
C ILE A 115 0.32 16.22 0.83
N GLY A 116 -0.48 17.08 0.20
CA GLY A 116 -0.68 17.13 -1.24
C GLY A 116 -1.69 16.13 -1.79
N ALA A 117 -1.68 14.87 -1.35
CA ALA A 117 -2.57 13.84 -1.88
C ALA A 117 -2.85 12.77 -0.84
N ARG A 118 -4.13 12.32 -0.79
CA ARG A 118 -4.55 11.23 0.09
C ARG A 118 -5.39 10.22 -0.67
N VAL A 119 -5.26 8.95 -0.32
CA VAL A 119 -5.99 7.85 -0.94
C VAL A 119 -7.45 7.86 -0.50
N VAL A 120 -8.36 7.73 -1.45
CA VAL A 120 -9.79 7.55 -1.18
C VAL A 120 -10.25 6.12 -1.43
N GLU A 121 -9.63 5.43 -2.37
CA GLU A 121 -9.92 4.02 -2.61
C GLU A 121 -8.75 3.35 -3.33
N GLY A 122 -8.45 2.11 -2.92
CA GLY A 122 -7.40 1.33 -3.55
C GLY A 122 -7.88 -0.07 -3.91
N TRP A 123 -7.23 -0.68 -4.89
CA TRP A 123 -7.45 -2.06 -5.34
C TRP A 123 -6.10 -2.73 -5.46
N ALA A 124 -5.98 -3.94 -4.88
CA ALA A 124 -4.73 -4.70 -4.95
C ALA A 124 -5.00 -6.13 -5.39
N LEU A 125 -4.13 -6.62 -6.26
CA LEU A 125 -4.12 -8.02 -6.69
C LEU A 125 -2.69 -8.53 -6.67
N SER A 126 -2.52 -9.75 -6.16
CA SER A 126 -1.23 -10.44 -6.19
C SER A 126 -1.39 -11.77 -6.93
N ASP A 127 -0.28 -12.31 -7.42
CA ASP A 127 -0.28 -13.62 -8.06
C ASP A 127 -0.49 -14.77 -7.05
N LYS A 128 -0.40 -14.48 -5.75
CA LYS A 128 -0.65 -15.42 -4.64
C LYS A 128 -1.48 -14.74 -3.58
N PRO A 129 -2.36 -15.46 -2.88
CA PRO A 129 -3.12 -14.86 -1.78
C PRO A 129 -2.20 -14.33 -0.67
N LEU A 130 -2.54 -13.17 -0.13
CA LEU A 130 -1.87 -12.60 1.04
C LEU A 130 -2.65 -13.04 2.27
N SER A 131 -2.54 -14.31 2.64
CA SER A 131 -3.26 -14.82 3.79
C SER A 131 -2.30 -15.45 4.78
N ALA A 132 -2.59 -15.23 6.06
CA ALA A 132 -1.77 -15.71 7.17
C ALA A 132 -2.28 -17.07 7.63
N HIS A 133 -2.10 -18.10 6.83
CA HIS A 133 -2.47 -19.44 7.26
C HIS A 133 -1.42 -20.48 6.95
#